data_04836c88c806676892235f5f3aaeacd7
#
_entry.id   04836c88c806676892235f5f3aaeacd7
#
_cell.length_a   1.000
_cell.length_b   1.000
_cell.length_c   1.000
_cell.angle_alpha   90.00
_cell.angle_beta   90.00
_cell.angle_gamma   90.00
#
_symmetry.space_group_name_H-M   'P 1'
#
loop_
_entity.id
_entity.type
_entity.pdbx_description
1 polymer ?
#
loop_
_entity_poly.entity_id
_entity_poly.type
_entity_poly.pdbx_seq_one_letter_code
_entity_poly.pdbx_strand_id
1 'polypeptide(L)'
;MRNPTAAARPLLALLGLLLAAGCSAPGAPAAAARTPAATPAVHAAPGRNPAAARAARAAAFRRWGVPLLPPPPAPPAVKPVRTGGGQIPVVSRIPTTRKIVFVTFDDGAEKDPRFVQMMKDLRIPFTMFLTDDIIRNDYAFFKPLQALGNPIEDHTLSHPDLPTRSPARQRQEICEQQTRLTREYGVRPGLFRPPYGDYDAATRAAVRSCGGLRAIILWRESMQIKDVAFQDPGRRYHPGDIVLAHFRGPSELKGESMTAMVRNMLRSIAAQGFTVAPLEDYV
;
A
#
# COMPACT_ATOMS: atom_id res chain seq x y z
N MET A 1 1.68 -34.16 48.95
CA MET A 1 1.03 -33.85 50.28
C MET A 1 0.34 -32.49 50.18
N ARG A 2 -0.98 -32.51 50.35
CA ARG A 2 -1.90 -31.42 50.74
C ARG A 2 -2.15 -30.24 49.76
N ASN A 3 -3.25 -30.34 49.01
CA ASN A 3 -4.21 -29.26 48.80
C ASN A 3 -4.89 -28.90 50.14
N PRO A 4 -5.45 -27.71 50.36
CA PRO A 4 -6.77 -27.31 49.93
C PRO A 4 -6.90 -25.77 49.73
N THR A 5 -7.95 -25.09 49.32
CA THR A 5 -9.43 -25.22 49.39
C THR A 5 -10.04 -24.06 48.58
N ALA A 6 -11.17 -24.33 47.98
CA ALA A 6 -12.06 -23.39 47.33
C ALA A 6 -12.79 -22.46 48.35
N ALA A 7 -13.09 -21.22 47.92
CA ALA A 7 -14.07 -20.36 48.61
C ALA A 7 -15.03 -19.76 47.58
N ALA A 8 -16.26 -20.18 47.63
CA ALA A 8 -17.41 -19.67 46.93
C ALA A 8 -17.91 -18.36 47.59
N ARG A 9 -18.41 -17.42 46.79
CA ARG A 9 -19.15 -16.23 47.24
C ARG A 9 -20.54 -16.15 46.58
N PRO A 10 -21.57 -15.71 47.35
CA PRO A 10 -22.97 -15.86 46.93
C PRO A 10 -23.49 -14.69 46.07
N LEU A 11 -24.52 -15.03 45.27
CA LEU A 11 -25.41 -14.09 44.58
C LEU A 11 -26.26 -13.31 45.58
N LEU A 12 -26.38 -12.00 45.34
CA LEU A 12 -27.47 -11.19 45.89
C LEU A 12 -28.40 -10.77 44.74
N ALA A 13 -29.64 -11.29 44.78
CA ALA A 13 -30.74 -10.83 43.98
C ALA A 13 -31.40 -9.64 44.68
N LEU A 14 -31.61 -8.52 44.00
CA LEU A 14 -32.48 -7.43 44.42
C LEU A 14 -33.69 -7.35 43.49
N LEU A 15 -34.83 -7.64 44.07
CA LEU A 15 -36.18 -7.47 43.53
C LEU A 15 -36.61 -6.03 43.75
N GLY A 16 -36.96 -5.28 42.69
CA GLY A 16 -37.44 -3.89 42.77
C GLY A 16 -38.79 -3.72 42.05
N LEU A 17 -39.71 -3.26 42.80
CA LEU A 17 -41.17 -3.14 42.68
C LEU A 17 -41.63 -2.25 41.50
N LEU A 18 -42.64 -2.73 40.75
CA LEU A 18 -43.44 -1.95 39.81
C LEU A 18 -44.43 -1.03 40.54
N LEU A 19 -44.44 0.25 40.21
CA LEU A 19 -45.51 1.16 40.51
C LEU A 19 -46.04 1.76 39.19
N ALA A 20 -47.25 1.39 38.82
CA ALA A 20 -48.04 1.98 37.75
C ALA A 20 -48.70 3.26 38.26
N ALA A 21 -48.47 4.35 37.59
CA ALA A 21 -49.28 5.59 37.71
C ALA A 21 -49.78 5.98 36.33
N GLY A 22 -51.08 5.88 36.15
CA GLY A 22 -51.78 6.38 34.96
C GLY A 22 -51.94 7.91 35.01
N CYS A 23 -51.76 8.57 33.91
CA CYS A 23 -52.22 9.94 33.66
C CYS A 23 -52.76 10.07 32.25
N SER A 24 -53.95 10.63 32.21
CA SER A 24 -54.82 10.89 31.06
C SER A 24 -54.18 11.83 30.03
N ALA A 25 -54.45 11.57 28.76
CA ALA A 25 -54.09 12.41 27.62
C ALA A 25 -55.08 13.59 27.46
N PRO A 26 -54.62 14.78 27.11
CA PRO A 26 -55.44 15.79 26.46
C PRO A 26 -55.13 15.92 24.98
N GLY A 27 -56.16 16.30 24.25
CA GLY A 27 -56.39 16.29 22.83
C GLY A 27 -55.28 16.81 21.90
N ALA A 28 -55.24 16.21 20.72
CA ALA A 28 -54.41 16.59 19.60
C ALA A 28 -54.92 17.86 18.92
N PRO A 29 -54.08 18.83 18.58
CA PRO A 29 -54.41 19.90 17.64
C PRO A 29 -54.22 19.44 16.19
N ALA A 30 -55.11 19.95 15.33
CA ALA A 30 -55.22 19.67 13.90
C ALA A 30 -53.89 19.83 13.14
N ALA A 31 -53.64 18.89 12.24
CA ALA A 31 -52.51 18.92 11.33
C ALA A 31 -52.62 20.09 10.33
N ALA A 32 -51.74 21.07 10.46
CA ALA A 32 -51.48 22.05 9.42
C ALA A 32 -50.72 21.41 8.28
N ALA A 33 -51.29 21.52 7.07
CA ALA A 33 -50.65 21.04 5.82
C ALA A 33 -49.28 21.71 5.62
N ARG A 34 -48.20 20.93 5.69
CA ARG A 34 -46.86 21.38 5.34
C ARG A 34 -46.72 21.38 3.83
N THR A 35 -46.57 22.54 3.24
CA THR A 35 -46.07 22.73 1.88
C THR A 35 -44.75 21.98 1.72
N PRO A 36 -44.51 21.20 0.65
CA PRO A 36 -43.22 20.54 0.45
C PRO A 36 -42.13 21.61 0.23
N ALA A 37 -41.16 21.66 1.13
CA ALA A 37 -39.97 22.47 0.97
C ALA A 37 -39.23 22.04 -0.32
N ALA A 38 -38.97 23.00 -1.21
CA ALA A 38 -38.16 22.79 -2.39
C ALA A 38 -36.82 22.23 -2.00
N THR A 39 -36.49 21.04 -2.54
CA THR A 39 -35.19 20.40 -2.40
C THR A 39 -34.14 21.38 -2.95
N PRO A 40 -33.08 21.73 -2.21
CA PRO A 40 -32.03 22.57 -2.76
C PRO A 40 -31.38 21.82 -3.91
N ALA A 41 -31.34 22.44 -5.08
CA ALA A 41 -30.62 21.90 -6.23
C ALA A 41 -29.17 21.65 -5.84
N VAL A 42 -28.75 20.38 -5.83
CA VAL A 42 -27.35 19.99 -5.67
C VAL A 42 -26.61 20.62 -6.84
N HIS A 43 -25.89 21.71 -6.58
CA HIS A 43 -24.96 22.27 -7.56
C HIS A 43 -23.93 21.19 -7.86
N ALA A 44 -24.09 20.52 -9.01
CA ALA A 44 -23.07 19.64 -9.56
C ALA A 44 -21.77 20.46 -9.66
N ALA A 45 -20.73 20.00 -9.01
CA ALA A 45 -19.41 20.60 -9.14
C ALA A 45 -19.08 20.72 -10.64
N PRO A 46 -18.46 21.85 -11.11
CA PRO A 46 -18.20 22.07 -12.54
C PRO A 46 -17.43 20.88 -13.09
N GLY A 47 -18.05 20.16 -14.02
CA GLY A 47 -17.51 18.95 -14.63
C GLY A 47 -16.14 19.26 -15.20
N ARG A 48 -15.09 18.61 -14.67
CA ARG A 48 -13.73 18.72 -15.22
C ARG A 48 -13.79 18.29 -16.67
N ASN A 49 -13.49 19.21 -17.60
CA ASN A 49 -13.46 18.91 -19.03
C ASN A 49 -12.44 17.75 -19.27
N PRO A 50 -12.88 16.55 -19.71
CA PRO A 50 -11.98 15.40 -19.87
C PRO A 50 -10.84 15.66 -20.84
N ALA A 51 -11.07 16.49 -21.86
CA ALA A 51 -10.03 16.86 -22.84
C ALA A 51 -8.95 17.74 -22.18
N ALA A 52 -9.34 18.72 -21.36
CA ALA A 52 -8.40 19.55 -20.63
C ALA A 52 -7.58 18.72 -19.61
N ALA A 53 -8.20 17.77 -18.89
CA ALA A 53 -7.52 16.88 -17.97
C ALA A 53 -6.49 15.98 -18.71
N ARG A 54 -6.85 15.45 -19.88
CA ARG A 54 -5.94 14.67 -20.71
C ARG A 54 -4.77 15.50 -21.24
N ALA A 55 -5.03 16.73 -21.69
CA ALA A 55 -4.00 17.66 -22.15
C ALA A 55 -3.03 18.04 -21.03
N ALA A 56 -3.52 18.33 -19.82
CA ALA A 56 -2.72 18.63 -18.65
C ALA A 56 -1.83 17.43 -18.26
N ARG A 57 -2.38 16.20 -18.26
CA ARG A 57 -1.61 14.98 -18.02
C ARG A 57 -0.50 14.79 -19.05
N ALA A 58 -0.81 14.95 -20.33
CA ALA A 58 0.19 14.85 -21.41
C ALA A 58 1.30 15.91 -21.25
N ALA A 59 0.96 17.14 -20.86
CA ALA A 59 1.94 18.20 -20.58
C ALA A 59 2.84 17.84 -19.40
N ALA A 60 2.31 17.25 -18.33
CA ALA A 60 3.09 16.77 -17.18
C ALA A 60 4.12 15.71 -17.60
N PHE A 61 3.69 14.71 -18.37
CA PHE A 61 4.59 13.67 -18.87
C PHE A 61 5.72 14.24 -19.74
N ARG A 62 5.40 15.20 -20.64
CA ARG A 62 6.41 15.89 -21.45
C ARG A 62 7.43 16.65 -20.59
N ARG A 63 6.99 17.40 -19.57
CA ARG A 63 7.90 18.14 -18.67
C ARG A 63 8.93 17.22 -18.01
N TRP A 64 8.52 16.01 -17.63
CA TRP A 64 9.42 15.04 -17.03
C TRP A 64 10.16 14.17 -18.06
N GLY A 65 9.95 14.40 -19.35
CA GLY A 65 10.60 13.67 -20.43
C GLY A 65 10.22 12.19 -20.47
N VAL A 66 9.00 11.86 -20.04
CA VAL A 66 8.43 10.51 -20.08
C VAL A 66 7.36 10.45 -21.16
N PRO A 67 7.31 9.41 -22.02
CA PRO A 67 6.17 9.19 -22.92
C PRO A 67 4.88 9.04 -22.13
N LEU A 68 3.76 9.52 -22.68
CA LEU A 68 2.47 9.41 -22.01
C LEU A 68 2.07 7.93 -21.87
N LEU A 69 2.10 7.42 -20.65
CA LEU A 69 1.58 6.09 -20.34
C LEU A 69 0.04 6.11 -20.38
N PRO A 70 -0.61 5.06 -20.88
CA PRO A 70 -2.04 4.88 -20.68
C PRO A 70 -2.40 4.92 -19.18
N PRO A 71 -3.62 5.34 -18.81
CA PRO A 71 -4.08 5.16 -17.44
C PRO A 71 -4.12 3.66 -17.09
N PRO A 72 -3.95 3.30 -15.81
CA PRO A 72 -4.14 1.91 -15.40
C PRO A 72 -5.57 1.46 -15.72
N PRO A 73 -5.76 0.19 -16.09
CA PRO A 73 -7.10 -0.36 -16.27
C PRO A 73 -7.83 -0.40 -14.92
N ALA A 74 -9.16 -0.47 -14.96
CA ALA A 74 -9.95 -0.68 -13.75
C ALA A 74 -9.46 -1.93 -13.00
N PRO A 75 -9.47 -1.91 -11.65
CA PRO A 75 -9.13 -3.06 -10.83
C PRO A 75 -9.94 -4.30 -11.23
N PRO A 76 -9.38 -5.51 -11.07
CA PRO A 76 -10.15 -6.73 -11.30
C PRO A 76 -11.24 -6.88 -10.22
N ALA A 77 -12.42 -7.38 -10.59
CA ALA A 77 -13.51 -7.64 -9.64
C ALA A 77 -13.12 -8.64 -8.54
N VAL A 78 -12.20 -9.56 -8.85
CA VAL A 78 -11.61 -10.52 -7.91
C VAL A 78 -10.10 -10.44 -8.03
N LYS A 79 -9.43 -10.28 -6.91
CA LYS A 79 -7.96 -10.24 -6.88
C LYS A 79 -7.39 -11.57 -7.34
N PRO A 80 -6.47 -11.59 -8.34
CA PRO A 80 -5.94 -12.83 -8.90
C PRO A 80 -4.97 -13.57 -7.96
N VAL A 81 -4.32 -12.87 -7.04
CA VAL A 81 -3.49 -13.51 -6.02
C VAL A 81 -4.38 -13.94 -4.86
N ARG A 82 -4.51 -15.24 -4.66
CA ARG A 82 -5.26 -15.79 -3.53
C ARG A 82 -4.44 -15.71 -2.26
N THR A 83 -4.98 -15.04 -1.26
CA THR A 83 -4.44 -14.92 0.10
C THR A 83 -5.38 -15.63 1.07
N GLY A 84 -4.87 -16.15 2.20
CA GLY A 84 -5.72 -16.82 3.22
C GLY A 84 -5.79 -18.34 3.12
N GLY A 85 -5.10 -19.00 2.19
CA GLY A 85 -5.10 -20.45 1.99
C GLY A 85 -4.13 -21.24 2.87
N GLY A 86 -3.79 -20.78 4.07
CA GLY A 86 -2.89 -21.47 5.00
C GLY A 86 -1.41 -21.22 4.78
N GLN A 87 -0.94 -21.05 3.55
CA GLN A 87 0.43 -20.63 3.25
C GLN A 87 0.45 -19.21 2.72
N ILE A 88 1.47 -18.43 3.15
CA ILE A 88 1.72 -17.10 2.60
C ILE A 88 2.23 -17.25 1.16
N PRO A 89 1.52 -16.69 0.14
CA PRO A 89 1.99 -16.74 -1.24
C PRO A 89 3.24 -15.88 -1.42
N VAL A 90 4.13 -16.33 -2.31
CA VAL A 90 5.30 -15.58 -2.78
C VAL A 90 5.05 -15.20 -4.23
N VAL A 91 5.10 -13.90 -4.52
CA VAL A 91 4.64 -13.34 -5.79
C VAL A 91 5.73 -12.47 -6.40
N SER A 92 6.23 -12.85 -7.57
CA SER A 92 7.14 -12.02 -8.38
C SER A 92 6.48 -11.50 -9.66
N ARG A 93 5.32 -12.07 -10.01
CA ARG A 93 4.48 -11.69 -11.15
C ARG A 93 3.02 -11.93 -10.81
N ILE A 94 2.16 -10.99 -11.11
CA ILE A 94 0.71 -11.10 -10.92
C ILE A 94 0.08 -11.86 -12.09
N PRO A 95 -0.77 -12.87 -11.86
CA PRO A 95 -1.51 -13.52 -12.94
C PRO A 95 -2.47 -12.54 -13.63
N THR A 96 -2.10 -12.11 -14.83
CA THR A 96 -2.92 -11.23 -15.67
C THR A 96 -2.50 -11.33 -17.14
N THR A 97 -3.42 -11.09 -18.07
CA THR A 97 -3.12 -10.96 -19.51
C THR A 97 -3.01 -9.50 -19.96
N ARG A 98 -3.32 -8.56 -19.07
CA ARG A 98 -3.26 -7.11 -19.38
C ARG A 98 -1.81 -6.64 -19.44
N LYS A 99 -1.47 -5.78 -20.39
CA LYS A 99 -0.13 -5.15 -20.47
C LYS A 99 0.09 -4.12 -19.37
N ILE A 100 0.18 -4.60 -18.15
CA ILE A 100 0.46 -3.82 -16.94
C ILE A 100 1.68 -4.39 -16.22
N VAL A 101 2.42 -3.51 -15.56
CA VAL A 101 3.47 -3.83 -14.59
C VAL A 101 3.17 -3.13 -13.27
N PHE A 102 3.80 -3.57 -12.20
CA PHE A 102 3.66 -3.02 -10.86
C PHE A 102 5.01 -2.47 -10.41
N VAL A 103 5.10 -1.16 -10.20
CA VAL A 103 6.33 -0.51 -9.73
C VAL A 103 6.36 -0.49 -8.22
N THR A 104 7.49 -0.84 -7.65
CA THR A 104 7.71 -0.87 -6.20
C THR A 104 9.04 -0.20 -5.86
N PHE A 105 9.10 0.50 -4.74
CA PHE A 105 10.30 1.19 -4.26
C PHE A 105 10.67 0.70 -2.87
N ASP A 106 11.92 0.27 -2.68
CA ASP A 106 12.41 -0.29 -1.45
C ASP A 106 13.28 0.69 -0.65
N ASP A 107 13.54 0.36 0.61
CA ASP A 107 14.43 0.98 1.59
C ASP A 107 13.94 2.33 2.13
N GLY A 108 13.93 3.36 1.30
CA GLY A 108 13.62 4.74 1.69
C GLY A 108 14.85 5.61 1.95
N ALA A 109 16.03 5.28 1.41
CA ALA A 109 17.28 5.98 1.70
C ALA A 109 17.30 7.40 1.13
N GLU A 110 17.05 7.56 -0.15
CA GLU A 110 17.03 8.88 -0.81
C GLU A 110 15.69 9.59 -0.57
N LYS A 111 15.75 10.83 -0.12
CA LYS A 111 14.59 11.68 0.17
C LYS A 111 14.58 12.91 -0.75
N ASP A 112 14.54 12.66 -2.07
CA ASP A 112 14.52 13.69 -3.10
C ASP A 112 13.13 14.36 -3.23
N PRO A 113 12.98 15.65 -2.87
CA PRO A 113 11.71 16.36 -3.00
C PRO A 113 11.25 16.49 -4.46
N ARG A 114 12.17 16.42 -5.43
CA ARG A 114 11.83 16.42 -6.86
C ARG A 114 11.14 15.13 -7.28
N PHE A 115 11.47 14.00 -6.63
CA PHE A 115 10.72 12.75 -6.84
C PHE A 115 9.28 12.89 -6.35
N VAL A 116 9.07 13.47 -5.17
CA VAL A 116 7.71 13.77 -4.68
C VAL A 116 6.93 14.63 -5.68
N GLN A 117 7.57 15.67 -6.23
CA GLN A 117 6.94 16.52 -7.24
C GLN A 117 6.66 15.75 -8.55
N MET A 118 7.58 14.90 -8.99
CA MET A 118 7.39 14.05 -10.16
C MET A 118 6.17 13.14 -10.00
N MET A 119 6.00 12.51 -8.85
CA MET A 119 4.86 11.63 -8.58
C MET A 119 3.54 12.40 -8.46
N LYS A 120 3.54 13.61 -7.90
CA LYS A 120 2.38 14.51 -7.90
C LYS A 120 1.93 14.88 -9.32
N ASP A 121 2.88 15.13 -10.22
CA ASP A 121 2.61 15.52 -11.59
C ASP A 121 2.15 14.34 -12.46
N LEU A 122 2.86 13.21 -12.38
CA LEU A 122 2.62 12.05 -13.25
C LEU A 122 1.49 11.15 -12.78
N ARG A 123 1.21 11.11 -11.47
CA ARG A 123 0.21 10.23 -10.87
C ARG A 123 0.41 8.76 -11.28
N ILE A 124 1.66 8.33 -11.30
CA ILE A 124 2.02 6.92 -11.49
C ILE A 124 1.84 6.21 -10.15
N PRO A 125 1.05 5.12 -10.08
CA PRO A 125 0.92 4.34 -8.86
C PRO A 125 2.19 3.51 -8.58
N PHE A 126 2.53 3.34 -7.32
CA PHE A 126 3.61 2.45 -6.86
C PHE A 126 3.40 2.05 -5.40
N THR A 127 4.09 1.00 -4.97
CA THR A 127 4.10 0.54 -3.58
C THR A 127 5.46 0.81 -2.94
N MET A 128 5.49 1.25 -1.70
CA MET A 128 6.71 1.54 -0.94
C MET A 128 6.96 0.45 0.11
N PHE A 129 8.07 -0.27 0.01
CA PHE A 129 8.54 -1.21 1.02
C PHE A 129 9.64 -0.54 1.84
N LEU A 130 9.31 -0.05 3.03
CA LEU A 130 10.19 0.81 3.81
C LEU A 130 10.84 0.09 5.00
N THR A 131 12.12 0.42 5.25
CA THR A 131 12.93 -0.09 6.37
C THR A 131 13.08 0.97 7.45
N ASP A 132 12.71 0.65 8.70
CA ASP A 132 12.69 1.62 9.80
C ASP A 132 14.03 2.30 10.05
N ASP A 133 15.12 1.55 10.15
CA ASP A 133 16.45 2.10 10.43
C ASP A 133 16.92 3.12 9.38
N ILE A 134 16.37 3.03 8.16
CA ILE A 134 16.69 3.91 7.04
C ILE A 134 15.79 5.15 7.03
N ILE A 135 14.51 5.02 7.44
CA ILE A 135 13.54 6.11 7.33
C ILE A 135 13.25 6.85 8.64
N ARG A 136 13.64 6.30 9.79
CA ARG A 136 13.23 6.80 11.12
C ARG A 136 13.64 8.25 11.41
N ASN A 137 14.62 8.79 10.70
CA ASN A 137 15.03 10.18 10.85
C ASN A 137 14.12 11.16 10.10
N ASP A 138 13.27 10.68 9.18
CA ASP A 138 12.34 11.51 8.42
C ASP A 138 11.15 10.69 7.86
N TYR A 139 10.29 10.21 8.73
CA TYR A 139 9.03 9.56 8.31
C TYR A 139 8.12 10.51 7.51
N ALA A 140 8.25 11.82 7.74
CA ALA A 140 7.37 12.82 7.12
C ALA A 140 7.53 12.89 5.60
N PHE A 141 8.72 12.55 5.08
CA PHE A 141 9.00 12.56 3.65
C PHE A 141 8.03 11.67 2.83
N PHE A 142 7.61 10.52 3.37
CA PHE A 142 6.76 9.56 2.65
C PHE A 142 5.27 9.87 2.72
N LYS A 143 4.82 10.72 3.67
CA LYS A 143 3.40 11.09 3.83
C LYS A 143 2.78 11.72 2.59
N PRO A 144 3.43 12.68 1.89
CA PRO A 144 2.91 13.20 0.62
C PRO A 144 2.76 12.13 -0.48
N LEU A 145 3.65 11.13 -0.52
CA LEU A 145 3.56 10.02 -1.46
C LEU A 145 2.40 9.08 -1.10
N GLN A 146 2.23 8.78 0.19
CA GLN A 146 1.07 8.03 0.70
C GLN A 146 -0.25 8.74 0.39
N ALA A 147 -0.31 10.06 0.55
CA ALA A 147 -1.50 10.87 0.26
C ALA A 147 -1.89 10.88 -1.24
N LEU A 148 -0.98 10.47 -2.13
CA LEU A 148 -1.28 10.24 -3.55
C LEU A 148 -1.94 8.88 -3.81
N GLY A 149 -2.10 8.03 -2.80
CA GLY A 149 -2.66 6.69 -2.90
C GLY A 149 -1.59 5.60 -3.03
N ASN A 150 -0.31 5.90 -2.78
CA ASN A 150 0.77 4.92 -2.82
C ASN A 150 0.96 4.30 -1.42
N PRO A 151 0.68 3.01 -1.23
CA PRO A 151 0.74 2.38 0.07
C PRO A 151 2.18 2.19 0.56
N ILE A 152 2.29 2.12 1.88
CA ILE A 152 3.54 1.84 2.60
C ILE A 152 3.44 0.44 3.18
N GLU A 153 4.41 -0.41 2.84
CA GLU A 153 4.48 -1.82 3.14
C GLU A 153 5.78 -2.18 3.85
N ASP A 154 5.89 -3.40 4.35
CA ASP A 154 6.92 -3.84 5.28
C ASP A 154 8.18 -4.34 4.57
N HIS A 155 9.38 -3.79 4.96
CA HIS A 155 10.70 -4.22 4.49
C HIS A 155 11.68 -4.47 5.65
N THR A 156 11.19 -4.92 6.79
CA THR A 156 11.92 -5.18 8.04
C THR A 156 12.37 -3.92 8.78
N LEU A 157 12.75 -4.08 10.06
CA LEU A 157 13.29 -3.01 10.89
C LEU A 157 14.66 -2.52 10.42
N SER A 158 15.60 -3.47 10.22
CA SER A 158 17.03 -3.16 10.05
C SER A 158 17.66 -3.72 8.78
N HIS A 159 16.84 -4.21 7.83
CA HIS A 159 17.28 -4.75 6.54
C HIS A 159 18.28 -5.92 6.63
N PRO A 160 18.07 -6.93 7.52
CA PRO A 160 18.97 -8.07 7.61
C PRO A 160 18.75 -9.09 6.49
N ASP A 161 19.76 -9.88 6.19
CA ASP A 161 19.56 -11.17 5.49
C ASP A 161 18.82 -12.13 6.45
N LEU A 162 17.51 -12.30 6.23
CA LEU A 162 16.62 -13.01 7.15
C LEU A 162 16.98 -14.48 7.36
N PRO A 163 17.29 -15.29 6.33
CA PRO A 163 17.71 -16.68 6.51
C PRO A 163 18.93 -16.87 7.42
N THR A 164 19.75 -15.84 7.60
CA THR A 164 20.90 -15.89 8.53
C THR A 164 20.52 -15.60 9.99
N ARG A 165 19.26 -15.26 10.26
CA ARG A 165 18.76 -14.90 11.59
C ARG A 165 17.93 -16.02 12.19
N SER A 166 17.91 -16.10 13.53
CA SER A 166 17.03 -17.04 14.22
C SER A 166 15.55 -16.76 13.88
N PRO A 167 14.67 -17.77 13.93
CA PRO A 167 13.23 -17.58 13.67
C PRO A 167 12.60 -16.49 14.56
N ALA A 168 13.02 -16.37 15.82
CA ALA A 168 12.56 -15.34 16.74
C ALA A 168 12.98 -13.93 16.25
N ARG A 169 14.23 -13.78 15.76
CA ARG A 169 14.73 -12.51 15.24
C ARG A 169 14.04 -12.15 13.91
N GLN A 170 13.82 -13.11 13.00
CA GLN A 170 13.05 -12.87 11.78
C GLN A 170 11.65 -12.35 12.10
N ARG A 171 10.96 -12.99 13.05
CA ARG A 171 9.64 -12.54 13.51
C ARG A 171 9.68 -11.13 14.10
N GLN A 172 10.68 -10.82 14.92
CA GLN A 172 10.87 -9.48 15.48
C GLN A 172 11.04 -8.45 14.38
N GLU A 173 11.94 -8.67 13.42
CA GLU A 173 12.22 -7.78 12.29
C GLU A 173 10.96 -7.41 11.51
N ILE A 174 10.07 -8.37 11.30
CA ILE A 174 8.87 -8.20 10.50
C ILE A 174 7.72 -7.60 11.33
N CYS A 175 7.39 -8.21 12.49
CA CYS A 175 6.21 -7.79 13.25
C CYS A 175 6.38 -6.40 13.91
N GLU A 176 7.58 -6.08 14.39
CA GLU A 176 7.83 -4.74 14.95
C GLU A 176 7.85 -3.67 13.86
N GLN A 177 8.39 -3.97 12.67
CA GLN A 177 8.32 -3.07 11.52
C GLN A 177 6.87 -2.76 11.15
N GLN A 178 6.03 -3.78 11.00
CA GLN A 178 4.61 -3.58 10.74
C GLN A 178 3.95 -2.68 11.80
N THR A 179 4.30 -2.88 13.06
CA THR A 179 3.77 -2.06 14.18
C THR A 179 4.23 -0.61 14.08
N ARG A 180 5.52 -0.38 13.76
CA ARG A 180 6.07 0.98 13.60
C ARG A 180 5.43 1.71 12.44
N LEU A 181 5.37 1.08 11.26
CA LEU A 181 4.74 1.69 10.09
C LEU A 181 3.26 2.01 10.34
N THR A 182 2.53 1.13 11.04
CA THR A 182 1.14 1.39 11.43
C THR A 182 1.03 2.64 12.32
N ARG A 183 1.91 2.79 13.30
CA ARG A 183 1.93 3.95 14.19
C ARG A 183 2.23 5.25 13.45
N GLU A 184 3.24 5.23 12.57
CA GLU A 184 3.73 6.44 11.87
C GLU A 184 2.81 6.91 10.74
N TYR A 185 2.16 5.97 10.04
CA TYR A 185 1.40 6.25 8.82
C TYR A 185 -0.10 5.99 8.93
N GLY A 186 -0.57 5.45 10.06
CA GLY A 186 -2.00 5.25 10.32
C GLY A 186 -2.64 4.09 9.54
N VAL A 187 -1.88 3.39 8.70
CA VAL A 187 -2.35 2.24 7.90
C VAL A 187 -1.43 1.06 8.15
N ARG A 188 -2.03 -0.11 8.41
CA ARG A 188 -1.28 -1.33 8.66
C ARG A 188 -0.77 -1.94 7.36
N PRO A 189 0.55 -2.20 7.22
CA PRO A 189 1.09 -2.93 6.08
C PRO A 189 0.40 -4.28 5.86
N GLY A 190 0.09 -4.57 4.61
CA GLY A 190 -0.54 -5.83 4.20
C GLY A 190 0.36 -6.72 3.34
N LEU A 191 1.46 -6.18 2.84
CA LEU A 191 2.45 -6.88 2.05
C LEU A 191 3.81 -6.83 2.73
N PHE A 192 4.65 -7.82 2.44
CA PHE A 192 6.00 -7.91 2.95
C PHE A 192 6.98 -8.17 1.81
N ARG A 193 8.11 -7.48 1.82
CA ARG A 193 9.24 -7.82 0.94
C ARG A 193 10.46 -8.15 1.80
N PRO A 194 11.06 -9.34 1.66
CA PRO A 194 12.31 -9.66 2.35
C PRO A 194 13.48 -8.88 1.76
N PRO A 195 14.40 -8.36 2.58
CA PRO A 195 15.68 -7.82 2.12
C PRO A 195 16.38 -8.80 1.19
N TYR A 196 17.01 -8.29 0.12
CA TYR A 196 17.72 -9.06 -0.91
C TYR A 196 16.84 -10.04 -1.71
N GLY A 197 15.56 -10.17 -1.39
CA GLY A 197 14.65 -11.18 -1.92
C GLY A 197 14.79 -12.54 -1.22
N ASP A 198 15.58 -12.63 -0.17
CA ASP A 198 15.93 -13.86 0.51
C ASP A 198 14.97 -14.18 1.65
N TYR A 199 14.42 -15.40 1.61
CA TYR A 199 13.46 -15.89 2.61
C TYR A 199 13.53 -17.41 2.73
N ASP A 200 13.16 -17.91 3.90
CA ASP A 200 13.06 -19.33 4.21
C ASP A 200 11.68 -19.71 4.80
N ALA A 201 11.56 -20.92 5.33
CA ALA A 201 10.35 -21.39 6.00
C ALA A 201 10.04 -20.59 7.26
N ALA A 202 11.08 -20.16 8.01
CA ALA A 202 10.92 -19.35 9.21
C ALA A 202 10.43 -17.93 8.85
N THR A 203 10.91 -17.33 7.76
CA THR A 203 10.40 -16.07 7.24
C THR A 203 8.91 -16.15 6.91
N ARG A 204 8.48 -17.20 6.19
CA ARG A 204 7.04 -17.40 5.90
C ARG A 204 6.19 -17.56 7.16
N ALA A 205 6.71 -18.30 8.15
CA ALA A 205 6.04 -18.47 9.45
C ALA A 205 5.95 -17.13 10.20
N ALA A 206 7.01 -16.33 10.19
CA ALA A 206 7.05 -14.99 10.77
C ALA A 206 6.01 -14.07 10.12
N VAL A 207 5.99 -13.96 8.81
CA VAL A 207 5.01 -13.14 8.06
C VAL A 207 3.58 -13.52 8.44
N ARG A 208 3.27 -14.82 8.50
CA ARG A 208 1.94 -15.28 8.92
C ARG A 208 1.61 -14.92 10.36
N SER A 209 2.58 -14.98 11.28
CA SER A 209 2.37 -14.75 12.69
C SER A 209 2.15 -13.28 13.06
N CYS A 210 2.61 -12.33 12.22
CA CYS A 210 2.44 -10.90 12.48
C CYS A 210 0.98 -10.43 12.29
N GLY A 211 0.15 -11.21 11.60
CA GLY A 211 -1.25 -10.87 11.31
C GLY A 211 -1.39 -9.68 10.36
N GLY A 212 -2.29 -9.80 9.39
CA GLY A 212 -2.52 -8.75 8.39
C GLY A 212 -1.59 -8.78 7.19
N LEU A 213 -0.35 -9.25 7.30
CA LEU A 213 0.51 -9.52 6.15
C LEU A 213 -0.03 -10.74 5.39
N ARG A 214 -0.28 -10.57 4.08
CA ARG A 214 -1.00 -11.55 3.27
C ARG A 214 -0.18 -12.14 2.13
N ALA A 215 0.95 -11.52 1.76
CA ALA A 215 1.83 -12.01 0.70
C ALA A 215 3.28 -11.56 0.91
N ILE A 216 4.22 -12.35 0.39
CA ILE A 216 5.63 -11.98 0.19
C ILE A 216 5.77 -11.53 -1.27
N ILE A 217 6.32 -10.33 -1.48
CA ILE A 217 6.46 -9.73 -2.80
C ILE A 217 7.91 -9.73 -3.23
N LEU A 218 8.20 -10.39 -4.34
CA LEU A 218 9.47 -10.36 -5.06
C LEU A 218 9.32 -9.56 -6.36
N TRP A 219 10.25 -9.70 -7.30
CA TRP A 219 10.27 -8.96 -8.56
C TRP A 219 10.80 -9.79 -9.73
N ARG A 220 10.64 -9.28 -10.94
CA ARG A 220 11.17 -9.86 -12.19
C ARG A 220 12.15 -8.92 -12.89
N GLU A 221 11.98 -7.62 -12.71
CA GLU A 221 12.84 -6.57 -13.24
C GLU A 221 13.33 -5.67 -12.12
N SER A 222 14.47 -5.02 -12.35
CA SER A 222 15.06 -4.08 -11.39
C SER A 222 15.53 -2.81 -12.10
N MET A 223 15.09 -1.65 -11.59
CA MET A 223 15.57 -0.34 -12.02
C MET A 223 17.08 -0.22 -11.75
N GLN A 224 17.82 0.13 -12.79
CA GLN A 224 19.23 0.45 -12.70
C GLN A 224 19.47 1.94 -12.93
N ILE A 225 20.72 2.40 -12.84
CA ILE A 225 21.07 3.81 -13.01
C ILE A 225 20.58 4.34 -14.38
N LYS A 226 20.83 3.62 -15.47
CA LYS A 226 20.53 4.07 -16.83
C LYS A 226 19.46 3.25 -17.54
N ASP A 227 19.22 2.03 -17.10
CA ASP A 227 18.29 1.09 -17.75
C ASP A 227 17.51 0.25 -16.74
N VAL A 228 17.01 -0.89 -17.17
CA VAL A 228 16.32 -1.90 -16.37
C VAL A 228 17.02 -3.24 -16.56
N ALA A 229 17.36 -3.91 -15.47
CA ALA A 229 17.79 -5.29 -15.49
C ALA A 229 16.57 -6.21 -15.53
N PHE A 230 16.59 -7.20 -16.41
CA PHE A 230 15.53 -8.17 -16.63
C PHE A 230 16.02 -9.55 -16.23
N GLN A 231 15.16 -10.35 -15.59
CA GLN A 231 15.41 -11.79 -15.43
C GLN A 231 15.14 -12.56 -16.73
N ASP A 232 14.29 -12.03 -17.62
CA ASP A 232 14.10 -12.57 -18.96
C ASP A 232 15.32 -12.25 -19.85
N PRO A 233 15.98 -13.26 -20.46
CA PRO A 233 17.09 -13.03 -21.40
C PRO A 233 16.69 -12.16 -22.61
N GLY A 234 15.41 -12.17 -23.02
CA GLY A 234 14.87 -11.32 -24.07
C GLY A 234 14.69 -9.86 -23.67
N ARG A 235 15.01 -9.49 -22.44
CA ARG A 235 14.90 -8.14 -21.88
C ARG A 235 13.52 -7.52 -22.11
N ARG A 236 12.46 -8.31 -21.84
CA ARG A 236 11.07 -7.93 -22.07
C ARG A 236 10.26 -7.97 -20.79
N TYR A 237 9.35 -7.02 -20.64
CA TYR A 237 8.28 -7.10 -19.66
C TYR A 237 7.23 -8.12 -20.08
N HIS A 238 6.68 -8.82 -19.11
CA HIS A 238 5.51 -9.67 -19.29
C HIS A 238 4.32 -9.10 -18.50
N PRO A 239 3.09 -9.37 -18.92
CA PRO A 239 1.91 -8.97 -18.15
C PRO A 239 2.02 -9.40 -16.70
N GLY A 240 1.84 -8.43 -15.79
CA GLY A 240 1.87 -8.70 -14.37
C GLY A 240 3.24 -8.63 -13.69
N ASP A 241 4.31 -8.32 -14.39
CA ASP A 241 5.64 -8.22 -13.80
C ASP A 241 5.69 -7.16 -12.70
N ILE A 242 6.39 -7.50 -11.62
CA ILE A 242 6.70 -6.59 -10.52
C ILE A 242 8.11 -6.06 -10.74
N VAL A 243 8.24 -4.74 -10.80
CA VAL A 243 9.49 -4.01 -11.05
C VAL A 243 10.00 -3.46 -9.73
N LEU A 244 11.19 -3.90 -9.32
CA LEU A 244 11.91 -3.35 -8.18
C LEU A 244 12.57 -2.04 -8.55
N ALA A 245 12.39 -1.03 -7.76
CA ALA A 245 13.19 0.18 -7.71
C ALA A 245 13.62 0.41 -6.25
N HIS A 246 14.54 1.35 -6.03
CA HIS A 246 14.93 1.78 -4.70
C HIS A 246 14.84 3.30 -4.60
N PHE A 247 14.60 3.79 -3.39
CA PHE A 247 14.82 5.20 -3.07
C PHE A 247 16.33 5.44 -2.99
N ARG A 248 16.96 5.62 -4.15
CA ARG A 248 18.39 5.88 -4.30
C ARG A 248 18.64 7.09 -5.19
N GLY A 249 19.69 7.83 -4.88
CA GLY A 249 20.04 9.05 -5.58
C GLY A 249 21.52 9.42 -5.39
N PRO A 250 21.89 10.70 -5.51
CA PRO A 250 23.27 11.17 -5.50
C PRO A 250 24.09 10.76 -4.26
N SER A 251 23.46 10.55 -3.12
CA SER A 251 24.11 10.08 -1.90
C SER A 251 24.76 8.70 -2.05
N GLU A 252 24.23 7.85 -2.94
CA GLU A 252 24.69 6.48 -3.16
C GLU A 252 25.20 6.22 -4.59
N LEU A 253 24.78 7.00 -5.59
CA LEU A 253 24.86 6.66 -7.01
C LEU A 253 25.68 7.69 -7.85
N LYS A 254 26.74 8.27 -7.30
CA LYS A 254 27.71 9.09 -8.04
C LYS A 254 27.07 10.17 -8.94
N GLY A 255 26.07 10.88 -8.42
CA GLY A 255 25.46 12.02 -9.11
C GLY A 255 24.20 11.71 -9.94
N GLU A 256 23.79 10.45 -10.08
CA GLU A 256 22.50 10.13 -10.72
C GLU A 256 21.35 10.47 -9.80
N SER A 257 20.38 11.26 -10.29
CA SER A 257 19.19 11.61 -9.52
C SER A 257 18.15 10.50 -9.58
N MET A 258 17.39 10.33 -8.49
CA MET A 258 16.26 9.39 -8.43
C MET A 258 15.27 9.67 -9.57
N THR A 259 14.97 10.93 -9.87
CA THR A 259 14.06 11.31 -10.96
C THR A 259 14.59 10.93 -12.35
N ALA A 260 15.91 10.94 -12.58
CA ALA A 260 16.50 10.49 -13.83
C ALA A 260 16.37 8.97 -14.00
N MET A 261 16.62 8.21 -12.95
CA MET A 261 16.50 6.74 -12.95
C MET A 261 15.04 6.33 -13.19
N VAL A 262 14.10 6.93 -12.46
CA VAL A 262 12.66 6.68 -12.61
C VAL A 262 12.17 7.04 -14.02
N ARG A 263 12.61 8.17 -14.59
CA ARG A 263 12.33 8.53 -15.96
C ARG A 263 12.78 7.44 -16.94
N ASN A 264 14.01 6.90 -16.78
CA ASN A 264 14.55 5.87 -17.66
C ASN A 264 13.72 4.57 -17.55
N MET A 265 13.36 4.15 -16.33
CA MET A 265 12.48 3.01 -16.10
C MET A 265 11.10 3.21 -16.74
N LEU A 266 10.44 4.36 -16.56
CA LEU A 266 9.13 4.65 -17.15
C LEU A 266 9.19 4.71 -18.69
N ARG A 267 10.30 5.19 -19.26
CA ARG A 267 10.53 5.12 -20.71
C ARG A 267 10.63 3.69 -21.23
N SER A 268 11.33 2.82 -20.50
CA SER A 268 11.43 1.40 -20.83
C SER A 268 10.07 0.72 -20.81
N ILE A 269 9.26 0.99 -19.78
CA ILE A 269 7.88 0.48 -19.65
C ILE A 269 7.01 0.94 -20.82
N ALA A 270 7.04 2.25 -21.15
CA ALA A 270 6.29 2.82 -22.25
C ALA A 270 6.70 2.28 -23.61
N ALA A 271 8.01 2.11 -23.86
CA ALA A 271 8.57 1.63 -25.13
C ALA A 271 8.08 0.21 -25.47
N GLN A 272 7.78 -0.61 -24.46
CA GLN A 272 7.26 -1.97 -24.65
C GLN A 272 5.70 -2.03 -24.62
N GLY A 273 5.03 -0.86 -24.54
CA GLY A 273 3.58 -0.76 -24.60
C GLY A 273 2.86 -1.17 -23.30
N PHE A 274 3.56 -1.11 -22.17
CA PHE A 274 2.98 -1.36 -20.85
C PHE A 274 2.56 -0.07 -20.16
N THR A 275 1.69 -0.21 -19.15
CA THR A 275 1.38 0.83 -18.18
C THR A 275 1.57 0.33 -16.76
N VAL A 276 1.55 1.24 -15.78
CA VAL A 276 1.72 0.90 -14.37
C VAL A 276 0.36 0.84 -13.68
N ALA A 277 0.11 -0.20 -12.89
CA ALA A 277 -1.11 -0.38 -12.10
C ALA A 277 -0.78 -0.47 -10.60
N PRO A 278 -1.74 -0.16 -9.70
CA PRO A 278 -1.57 -0.37 -8.26
C PRO A 278 -1.48 -1.87 -7.93
N LEU A 279 -0.43 -2.28 -7.20
CA LEU A 279 -0.21 -3.68 -6.83
C LEU A 279 -1.31 -4.21 -5.90
N GLU A 280 -1.76 -3.37 -4.98
CA GLU A 280 -2.73 -3.70 -3.95
C GLU A 280 -4.11 -4.06 -4.49
N ASP A 281 -4.43 -3.62 -5.70
CA ASP A 281 -5.67 -4.00 -6.39
C ASP A 281 -5.66 -5.46 -6.84
N TYR A 282 -4.49 -6.11 -6.84
CA TYR A 282 -4.29 -7.46 -7.40
C TYR A 282 -3.87 -8.52 -6.37
N VAL A 283 -3.47 -8.10 -5.15
CA VAL A 283 -3.01 -8.98 -4.07
C VAL A 283 -3.92 -8.94 -2.85
#